data_0570ea676c1acca6575f833994cd968b
#
_entry.id   0570ea676c1acca6575f833994cd968b
#
_cell.length_a   1.000
_cell.length_b   1.000
_cell.length_c   1.000
_cell.angle_alpha   90.00
_cell.angle_beta   90.00
_cell.angle_gamma   90.00
#
_symmetry.space_group_name_H-M   'P 1'
#
loop_
_entity.id
_entity.type
_entity.pdbx_description
1 polymer ?
#
loop_
_entity_poly.entity_id
_entity_poly.type
_entity_poly.pdbx_seq_one_letter_code
_entity_poly.pdbx_strand_id
1 'polypeptide(L)'
;MAPLLGTLALLLLPWIARGADAGAAPPYLPRKGLALTLWAREPEVADPVALNFDDQGRLYVAETARRGTVDIDIRSHPDWLVDDLSNRSIDDLRRFFRTRMSVAQSEANARWLPDHNRDGVHDWRDLMGIQERIRLLEDPGHSGHATRSTLFYEGFHEEVTGVLAGVFPWNGDVFATVYPDLWRLRDPRHTGTPVAVESVAHGFGVHAAFDGHDLHGLVMGPDGKIYFSQGD
;
A
#
# COMPACT_ATOMS: atom_id res chain seq x y z
N MET A 1 -22.57 -47.26 -34.11
CA MET A 1 -22.73 -46.52 -32.86
C MET A 1 -21.45 -45.73 -32.65
N ALA A 2 -21.45 -44.45 -32.93
CA ALA A 2 -20.35 -43.55 -32.70
C ALA A 2 -20.63 -42.67 -31.49
N PRO A 3 -19.67 -42.39 -30.58
CA PRO A 3 -19.88 -41.49 -29.46
C PRO A 3 -19.74 -40.03 -29.88
N LEU A 4 -20.71 -39.24 -29.60
CA LEU A 4 -20.66 -37.77 -29.69
C LEU A 4 -19.73 -37.22 -28.59
N LEU A 5 -18.61 -36.63 -29.01
CA LEU A 5 -17.76 -35.79 -28.19
C LEU A 5 -18.40 -34.40 -28.13
N GLY A 6 -19.01 -34.09 -26.99
CA GLY A 6 -19.48 -32.74 -26.69
C GLY A 6 -18.31 -31.84 -26.31
N THR A 7 -18.01 -30.87 -27.17
CA THR A 7 -17.02 -29.82 -26.90
C THR A 7 -17.67 -28.79 -25.96
N LEU A 8 -17.21 -28.75 -24.70
CA LEU A 8 -17.57 -27.72 -23.74
C LEU A 8 -16.80 -26.44 -24.09
N ALA A 9 -17.45 -25.51 -24.76
CA ALA A 9 -16.91 -24.18 -25.01
C ALA A 9 -17.01 -23.35 -23.72
N LEU A 10 -15.88 -23.15 -23.06
CA LEU A 10 -15.75 -22.22 -21.93
C LEU A 10 -15.81 -20.79 -22.51
N LEU A 11 -16.95 -20.14 -22.42
CA LEU A 11 -17.11 -18.71 -22.72
C LEU A 11 -16.42 -17.92 -21.62
N LEU A 12 -15.15 -17.56 -21.85
CA LEU A 12 -14.48 -16.50 -21.13
C LEU A 12 -15.16 -15.17 -21.53
N LEU A 13 -16.11 -14.72 -20.74
CA LEU A 13 -16.60 -13.36 -20.83
C LEU A 13 -15.45 -12.43 -20.44
N PRO A 14 -15.00 -11.53 -21.32
CA PRO A 14 -14.07 -10.49 -20.89
C PRO A 14 -14.79 -9.64 -19.83
N TRP A 15 -14.14 -9.48 -18.69
CA TRP A 15 -14.53 -8.48 -17.71
C TRP A 15 -14.38 -7.11 -18.40
N ILE A 16 -15.48 -6.61 -18.93
CA ILE A 16 -15.53 -5.25 -19.44
C ILE A 16 -15.45 -4.36 -18.22
N ALA A 17 -14.25 -3.84 -17.95
CA ALA A 17 -14.09 -2.70 -17.09
C ALA A 17 -15.05 -1.62 -17.63
N ARG A 18 -16.08 -1.29 -16.86
CA ARG A 18 -16.92 -0.16 -17.16
C ARG A 18 -16.03 1.06 -17.14
N GLY A 19 -15.61 1.49 -18.30
CA GLY A 19 -14.93 2.76 -18.47
C GLY A 19 -15.82 3.83 -17.85
N ALA A 20 -15.33 4.52 -16.83
CA ALA A 20 -15.97 5.72 -16.34
C ALA A 20 -16.13 6.66 -17.53
N ASP A 21 -17.34 7.14 -17.75
CA ASP A 21 -17.68 8.06 -18.83
C ASP A 21 -16.65 9.22 -18.86
N ALA A 22 -15.92 9.34 -19.96
CA ALA A 22 -14.93 10.41 -20.17
C ALA A 22 -15.58 11.81 -20.29
N GLY A 23 -16.84 11.96 -19.88
CA GLY A 23 -17.63 13.18 -19.94
C GLY A 23 -18.43 13.52 -18.68
N ALA A 24 -18.37 12.69 -17.62
CA ALA A 24 -19.04 13.07 -16.38
C ALA A 24 -18.26 14.23 -15.73
N ALA A 25 -18.93 15.34 -15.48
CA ALA A 25 -18.36 16.43 -14.71
C ALA A 25 -17.87 15.90 -13.34
N PRO A 26 -16.70 16.33 -12.87
CA PRO A 26 -16.23 15.89 -11.56
C PRO A 26 -17.27 16.24 -10.49
N PRO A 27 -17.45 15.41 -9.45
CA PRO A 27 -18.45 15.63 -8.40
C PRO A 27 -18.16 16.89 -7.56
N TYR A 28 -17.10 17.60 -7.87
CA TYR A 28 -16.63 18.79 -7.16
C TYR A 28 -16.76 20.03 -8.02
N LEU A 29 -17.33 21.09 -7.45
CA LEU A 29 -17.39 22.40 -8.08
C LEU A 29 -16.25 23.27 -7.55
N PRO A 30 -15.25 23.62 -8.36
CA PRO A 30 -14.19 24.51 -7.94
C PRO A 30 -14.74 25.91 -7.65
N ARG A 31 -14.12 26.63 -6.71
CA ARG A 31 -14.42 28.05 -6.48
C ARG A 31 -14.09 28.88 -7.73
N LYS A 32 -14.76 30.02 -7.89
CA LYS A 32 -14.51 30.98 -8.99
C LYS A 32 -13.00 31.31 -9.05
N GLY A 33 -12.43 31.16 -10.23
CA GLY A 33 -11.00 31.41 -10.47
C GLY A 33 -10.08 30.20 -10.29
N LEU A 34 -10.64 29.03 -9.91
CA LEU A 34 -9.92 27.74 -9.87
C LEU A 34 -10.46 26.82 -10.96
N ALA A 35 -9.58 25.99 -11.51
CA ALA A 35 -9.94 24.88 -12.39
C ALA A 35 -9.58 23.55 -11.69
N LEU A 36 -10.40 22.54 -11.88
CA LEU A 36 -10.15 21.17 -11.43
C LEU A 36 -10.00 20.29 -12.66
N THR A 37 -8.87 19.59 -12.74
CA THR A 37 -8.58 18.66 -13.84
C THR A 37 -8.30 17.29 -13.26
N LEU A 38 -8.92 16.24 -13.82
CA LEU A 38 -8.57 14.87 -13.53
C LEU A 38 -7.22 14.56 -14.18
N TRP A 39 -6.17 14.37 -13.36
CA TRP A 39 -4.82 14.20 -13.85
C TRP A 39 -4.40 12.75 -14.01
N ALA A 40 -4.86 11.86 -13.13
CA ALA A 40 -4.67 10.40 -13.20
C ALA A 40 -5.87 9.67 -12.59
N ARG A 41 -6.11 8.45 -13.03
CA ARG A 41 -7.15 7.53 -12.54
C ARG A 41 -6.74 6.09 -12.81
N GLU A 42 -7.53 5.13 -12.38
CA GLU A 42 -7.34 3.75 -12.82
C GLU A 42 -7.37 3.61 -14.36
N PRO A 43 -6.47 2.83 -14.93
CA PRO A 43 -5.50 1.93 -14.28
C PRO A 43 -4.13 2.57 -13.98
N GLU A 44 -3.94 3.87 -14.23
CA GLU A 44 -2.66 4.57 -14.03
C GLU A 44 -2.24 4.61 -12.56
N VAL A 45 -3.23 4.68 -11.66
CA VAL A 45 -3.05 4.71 -10.20
C VAL A 45 -4.23 4.01 -9.53
N ALA A 46 -3.99 3.25 -8.45
CA ALA A 46 -5.01 2.56 -7.66
C ALA A 46 -4.80 2.84 -6.16
N ASP A 47 -5.90 3.06 -5.43
CA ASP A 47 -5.92 3.25 -3.98
C ASP A 47 -4.81 4.21 -3.45
N PRO A 48 -4.67 5.43 -4.00
CA PRO A 48 -3.62 6.36 -3.62
C PRO A 48 -3.88 6.93 -2.21
N VAL A 49 -2.86 6.89 -1.34
CA VAL A 49 -2.95 7.40 0.06
C VAL A 49 -1.99 8.53 0.34
N ALA A 50 -0.88 8.62 -0.37
CA ALA A 50 0.07 9.72 -0.29
C ALA A 50 0.69 9.99 -1.65
N LEU A 51 1.09 11.22 -1.89
CA LEU A 51 1.74 11.61 -3.13
C LEU A 51 2.76 12.74 -2.89
N ASN A 52 3.82 12.76 -3.71
CA ASN A 52 4.79 13.84 -3.67
C ASN A 52 5.52 13.95 -5.02
N PHE A 53 5.98 15.16 -5.34
CA PHE A 53 6.73 15.43 -6.55
C PHE A 53 8.25 15.41 -6.28
N ASP A 54 9.00 14.92 -7.25
CA ASP A 54 10.44 15.13 -7.27
C ASP A 54 10.83 16.48 -7.91
N ASP A 55 12.13 16.75 -7.95
CA ASP A 55 12.70 17.97 -8.54
C ASP A 55 12.56 18.06 -10.07
N GLN A 56 12.17 16.97 -10.74
CA GLN A 56 11.87 16.90 -12.16
C GLN A 56 10.37 17.05 -12.45
N GLY A 57 9.54 17.23 -11.42
CA GLY A 57 8.09 17.35 -11.53
C GLY A 57 7.38 16.01 -11.79
N ARG A 58 8.04 14.87 -11.56
CA ARG A 58 7.44 13.55 -11.64
C ARG A 58 6.73 13.23 -10.31
N LEU A 59 5.60 12.58 -10.39
CA LEU A 59 4.74 12.29 -9.23
C LEU A 59 4.97 10.87 -8.73
N TYR A 60 5.41 10.74 -7.50
CA TYR A 60 5.43 9.47 -6.77
C TYR A 60 4.17 9.32 -5.94
N VAL A 61 3.54 8.16 -6.05
CA VAL A 61 2.28 7.85 -5.37
C VAL A 61 2.44 6.57 -4.55
N ALA A 62 2.09 6.65 -3.27
CA ALA A 62 1.93 5.50 -2.41
C ALA A 62 0.54 4.88 -2.67
N GLU A 63 0.52 3.61 -3.09
CA GLU A 63 -0.69 2.82 -3.29
C GLU A 63 -0.76 1.76 -2.20
N THR A 64 -1.86 1.73 -1.42
CA THR A 64 -2.02 0.73 -0.37
C THR A 64 -3.06 -0.32 -0.73
N ALA A 65 -2.63 -1.58 -0.74
CA ALA A 65 -3.51 -2.73 -0.86
C ALA A 65 -3.72 -3.43 0.48
N ARG A 66 -2.92 -3.09 1.51
CA ARG A 66 -2.96 -3.72 2.83
C ARG A 66 -4.07 -3.16 3.71
N ARG A 67 -4.36 -1.85 3.61
CA ARG A 67 -5.39 -1.21 4.41
C ARG A 67 -6.77 -1.84 4.15
N GLY A 68 -7.44 -2.26 5.24
CA GLY A 68 -8.73 -2.92 5.16
C GLY A 68 -8.69 -4.36 4.61
N THR A 69 -7.48 -4.92 4.41
CA THR A 69 -7.29 -6.32 3.98
C THR A 69 -6.49 -7.13 4.99
N VAL A 70 -5.24 -6.71 5.26
CA VAL A 70 -4.31 -7.39 6.18
C VAL A 70 -3.71 -6.45 7.22
N ASP A 71 -4.11 -5.20 7.24
CA ASP A 71 -3.79 -4.26 8.30
C ASP A 71 -4.69 -4.56 9.51
N ILE A 72 -4.07 -4.94 10.64
CA ILE A 72 -4.80 -5.39 11.81
C ILE A 72 -5.26 -4.19 12.64
N ASP A 73 -6.57 -4.01 12.73
CA ASP A 73 -7.19 -3.02 13.62
C ASP A 73 -7.49 -3.64 14.99
N ILE A 74 -6.75 -3.24 16.02
CA ILE A 74 -6.90 -3.76 17.38
C ILE A 74 -8.32 -3.57 17.94
N ARG A 75 -9.07 -2.60 17.45
CA ARG A 75 -10.47 -2.36 17.87
C ARG A 75 -11.40 -3.51 17.48
N SER A 76 -11.04 -4.27 16.46
CA SER A 76 -11.76 -5.46 16.05
C SER A 76 -11.44 -6.68 16.92
N HIS A 77 -10.42 -6.57 17.77
CA HIS A 77 -9.91 -7.65 18.60
C HIS A 77 -9.74 -7.20 20.07
N PRO A 78 -10.81 -6.81 20.77
CA PRO A 78 -10.71 -6.26 22.13
C PRO A 78 -10.11 -7.23 23.16
N ASP A 79 -10.20 -8.54 22.91
CA ASP A 79 -9.57 -9.59 23.71
C ASP A 79 -8.04 -9.68 23.52
N TRP A 80 -7.49 -9.01 22.51
CA TRP A 80 -6.05 -8.94 22.24
C TRP A 80 -5.36 -7.77 22.94
N LEU A 81 -6.13 -6.75 23.36
CA LEU A 81 -5.61 -5.46 23.79
C LEU A 81 -4.57 -5.55 24.89
N VAL A 82 -4.80 -6.39 25.93
CA VAL A 82 -3.87 -6.51 27.07
C VAL A 82 -2.54 -7.11 26.66
N ASP A 83 -2.58 -8.10 25.78
CA ASP A 83 -1.37 -8.75 25.27
C ASP A 83 -0.63 -7.82 24.31
N ASP A 84 -1.36 -7.12 23.43
CA ASP A 84 -0.78 -6.14 22.51
C ASP A 84 -0.07 -5.01 23.29
N LEU A 85 -0.70 -4.44 24.33
CA LEU A 85 -0.09 -3.42 25.18
C LEU A 85 1.15 -3.92 25.95
N SER A 86 1.37 -5.21 26.03
CA SER A 86 2.58 -5.79 26.64
C SER A 86 3.79 -5.80 25.72
N ASN A 87 3.59 -5.63 24.40
CA ASN A 87 4.68 -5.60 23.40
C ASN A 87 5.64 -4.43 23.68
N ARG A 88 6.94 -4.66 23.50
CA ARG A 88 8.01 -3.66 23.69
C ARG A 88 8.95 -3.57 22.51
N SER A 89 8.78 -4.44 21.52
CA SER A 89 9.60 -4.51 20.32
C SER A 89 8.82 -5.09 19.16
N ILE A 90 9.33 -4.92 17.95
CA ILE A 90 8.77 -5.53 16.73
C ILE A 90 8.81 -7.07 16.81
N ASP A 91 9.80 -7.64 17.48
CA ASP A 91 9.84 -9.09 17.70
C ASP A 91 8.77 -9.56 18.68
N ASP A 92 8.35 -8.72 19.63
CA ASP A 92 7.19 -9.02 20.49
C ASP A 92 5.90 -8.99 19.66
N LEU A 93 5.70 -7.97 18.82
CA LEU A 93 4.55 -7.89 17.92
C LEU A 93 4.51 -9.09 16.97
N ARG A 94 5.67 -9.48 16.39
CA ARG A 94 5.77 -10.65 15.51
C ARG A 94 5.35 -11.93 16.23
N ARG A 95 5.84 -12.15 17.47
CA ARG A 95 5.43 -13.31 18.28
C ARG A 95 3.94 -13.25 18.64
N PHE A 96 3.44 -12.06 18.96
CA PHE A 96 2.03 -11.85 19.27
C PHE A 96 1.15 -12.23 18.07
N PHE A 97 1.42 -11.73 16.86
CA PHE A 97 0.68 -12.10 15.66
C PHE A 97 0.75 -13.59 15.35
N ARG A 98 1.94 -14.20 15.43
CA ARG A 98 2.12 -15.64 15.20
C ARG A 98 1.39 -16.51 16.24
N THR A 99 1.19 -16.00 17.45
CA THR A 99 0.44 -16.69 18.49
C THR A 99 -1.07 -16.53 18.26
N ARG A 100 -1.55 -15.32 18.06
CA ARG A 100 -2.97 -15.01 17.87
C ARG A 100 -3.52 -15.54 16.55
N MET A 101 -2.70 -15.56 15.52
CA MET A 101 -3.02 -16.08 14.21
C MET A 101 -2.25 -17.37 13.91
N SER A 102 -2.14 -18.26 14.88
CA SER A 102 -1.47 -19.57 14.67
C SER A 102 -2.34 -20.50 13.83
N VAL A 103 -1.71 -21.53 13.23
CA VAL A 103 -2.41 -22.62 12.52
C VAL A 103 -3.53 -23.24 13.36
N ALA A 104 -3.31 -23.37 14.69
CA ALA A 104 -4.32 -23.91 15.59
C ALA A 104 -5.58 -23.03 15.72
N GLN A 105 -5.49 -21.78 15.34
CA GLN A 105 -6.60 -20.81 15.35
C GLN A 105 -7.25 -20.62 13.96
N SER A 106 -6.81 -21.36 12.94
CA SER A 106 -7.20 -21.16 11.54
C SER A 106 -8.73 -21.14 11.34
N GLU A 107 -9.47 -22.06 11.97
CA GLU A 107 -10.93 -22.11 11.86
C GLU A 107 -11.59 -20.85 12.46
N ALA A 108 -11.07 -20.34 13.56
CA ALA A 108 -11.57 -19.10 14.17
C ALA A 108 -11.18 -17.88 13.33
N ASN A 109 -9.97 -17.85 12.81
CA ASN A 109 -9.43 -16.77 11.98
C ASN A 109 -10.15 -16.67 10.64
N ALA A 110 -10.61 -17.77 10.05
CA ALA A 110 -11.34 -17.80 8.77
C ALA A 110 -12.57 -16.87 8.72
N ARG A 111 -13.06 -16.40 9.87
CA ARG A 111 -14.19 -15.47 9.95
C ARG A 111 -13.85 -14.03 9.57
N TRP A 112 -12.56 -13.67 9.65
CA TRP A 112 -12.11 -12.29 9.48
C TRP A 112 -10.81 -12.15 8.69
N LEU A 113 -9.96 -13.19 8.63
CA LEU A 113 -8.71 -13.21 7.88
C LEU A 113 -8.88 -14.10 6.63
N PRO A 114 -8.98 -13.53 5.43
CA PRO A 114 -9.01 -14.30 4.18
C PRO A 114 -7.71 -15.07 3.95
N ASP A 115 -7.79 -16.20 3.27
CA ASP A 115 -6.64 -17.00 2.82
C ASP A 115 -5.96 -16.31 1.62
N HIS A 116 -5.10 -15.34 1.91
CA HIS A 116 -4.41 -14.53 0.90
C HIS A 116 -3.26 -15.29 0.22
N ASN A 117 -2.63 -16.22 0.92
CA ASN A 117 -1.54 -17.04 0.38
C ASN A 117 -2.03 -18.32 -0.33
N ARG A 118 -3.33 -18.64 -0.18
CA ARG A 118 -4.03 -19.77 -0.82
C ARG A 118 -3.48 -21.15 -0.43
N ASP A 119 -3.06 -21.28 0.82
CA ASP A 119 -2.58 -22.56 1.34
C ASP A 119 -3.65 -23.38 2.09
N GLY A 120 -4.86 -22.85 2.21
CA GLY A 120 -6.01 -23.45 2.89
C GLY A 120 -5.99 -23.27 4.42
N VAL A 121 -5.09 -22.43 4.93
CA VAL A 121 -4.96 -22.13 6.36
C VAL A 121 -5.09 -20.62 6.57
N HIS A 122 -5.87 -20.19 7.56
CA HIS A 122 -6.03 -18.78 7.90
C HIS A 122 -5.13 -18.42 9.08
N ASP A 123 -3.91 -18.00 8.79
CA ASP A 123 -2.91 -17.71 9.81
C ASP A 123 -2.06 -16.45 9.49
N TRP A 124 -1.06 -16.17 10.34
CA TRP A 124 -0.20 -14.98 10.20
C TRP A 124 0.49 -14.88 8.81
N ARG A 125 0.63 -15.98 8.05
CA ARG A 125 1.25 -15.96 6.72
C ARG A 125 0.37 -15.26 5.70
N ASP A 126 -0.94 -15.20 5.94
CA ASP A 126 -1.87 -14.47 5.09
C ASP A 126 -1.58 -12.96 5.08
N LEU A 127 -1.03 -12.43 6.19
CA LEU A 127 -0.61 -11.04 6.25
C LEU A 127 0.49 -10.71 5.23
N MET A 128 1.23 -11.72 4.77
CA MET A 128 2.31 -11.58 3.80
C MET A 128 1.82 -11.71 2.34
N GLY A 129 0.56 -12.06 2.13
CA GLY A 129 -0.02 -12.26 0.80
C GLY A 129 -0.31 -10.98 0.02
N ILE A 130 -0.27 -9.82 0.69
CA ILE A 130 -0.59 -8.50 0.12
C ILE A 130 0.61 -7.58 0.22
N GLN A 131 0.94 -6.94 -0.91
CA GLN A 131 2.10 -6.05 -1.04
C GLN A 131 1.66 -4.60 -1.22
N GLU A 132 2.48 -3.67 -0.74
CA GLU A 132 2.35 -2.23 -0.97
C GLU A 132 3.11 -1.82 -2.24
N ARG A 133 2.70 -0.71 -2.87
CA ARG A 133 3.30 -0.23 -4.11
C ARG A 133 3.64 1.25 -4.07
N ILE A 134 4.73 1.61 -4.72
CA ILE A 134 5.03 2.99 -5.10
C ILE A 134 4.93 3.09 -6.60
N ARG A 135 4.09 4.00 -7.07
CA ARG A 135 3.88 4.30 -8.49
C ARG A 135 4.57 5.60 -8.86
N LEU A 136 5.21 5.62 -10.03
CA LEU A 136 5.77 6.83 -10.64
C LEU A 136 4.89 7.23 -11.82
N LEU A 137 4.29 8.41 -11.73
CA LEU A 137 3.44 8.98 -12.77
C LEU A 137 4.13 10.19 -13.43
N GLU A 138 4.03 10.28 -14.74
CA GLU A 138 4.71 11.31 -15.53
C GLU A 138 3.79 11.86 -16.64
N ASP A 139 3.98 13.15 -16.96
CA ASP A 139 3.41 13.82 -18.13
C ASP A 139 4.51 14.52 -18.93
N PRO A 140 5.41 13.77 -19.61
CA PRO A 140 6.53 14.36 -20.34
C PRO A 140 6.11 15.24 -21.51
N GLY A 141 4.89 15.10 -22.00
CA GLY A 141 4.32 15.92 -23.05
C GLY A 141 3.59 17.18 -22.58
N HIS A 142 3.50 17.42 -21.28
CA HIS A 142 2.75 18.52 -20.67
C HIS A 142 1.29 18.59 -21.17
N SER A 143 0.66 17.42 -21.29
CA SER A 143 -0.72 17.29 -21.78
C SER A 143 -1.77 17.69 -20.76
N GLY A 144 -1.37 17.83 -19.49
CA GLY A 144 -2.25 18.14 -18.36
C GLY A 144 -2.84 16.90 -17.68
N HIS A 145 -2.35 15.71 -18.04
CA HIS A 145 -2.71 14.45 -17.38
C HIS A 145 -1.55 13.45 -17.45
N ALA A 146 -1.54 12.47 -16.55
CA ALA A 146 -0.51 11.42 -16.57
C ALA A 146 -0.60 10.61 -17.88
N THR A 147 0.51 10.50 -18.59
CA THR A 147 0.62 9.72 -19.84
C THR A 147 1.53 8.52 -19.71
N ARG A 148 2.25 8.42 -18.60
CA ARG A 148 3.08 7.28 -18.23
C ARG A 148 2.87 6.93 -16.76
N SER A 149 2.67 5.64 -16.49
CA SER A 149 2.61 5.06 -15.16
C SER A 149 3.59 3.91 -15.07
N THR A 150 4.55 3.99 -14.15
CA THR A 150 5.58 2.99 -13.92
C THR A 150 5.46 2.46 -12.51
N LEU A 151 5.52 1.15 -12.33
CA LEU A 151 5.68 0.54 -11.02
C LEU A 151 7.12 0.81 -10.57
N PHE A 152 7.28 1.77 -9.65
CA PHE A 152 8.59 2.12 -9.10
C PHE A 152 9.09 1.04 -8.16
N TYR A 153 8.24 0.58 -7.24
CA TYR A 153 8.54 -0.49 -6.29
C TYR A 153 7.27 -1.22 -5.86
N GLU A 154 7.40 -2.53 -5.63
CA GLU A 154 6.39 -3.38 -4.99
C GLU A 154 7.08 -4.25 -3.95
N GLY A 155 6.51 -4.32 -2.74
CA GLY A 155 7.09 -5.04 -1.62
C GLY A 155 6.42 -4.65 -0.30
N PHE A 156 7.20 -4.63 0.82
CA PHE A 156 6.67 -4.30 2.14
C PHE A 156 5.50 -5.22 2.52
N HIS A 157 5.79 -6.50 2.79
CA HIS A 157 4.77 -7.52 3.01
C HIS A 157 5.14 -8.56 4.08
N GLU A 158 5.92 -8.17 5.08
CA GLU A 158 6.10 -9.03 6.26
C GLU A 158 4.84 -9.02 7.13
N GLU A 159 4.70 -9.97 8.05
CA GLU A 159 3.55 -10.07 8.94
C GLU A 159 3.35 -8.85 9.85
N VAL A 160 4.41 -8.10 10.13
CA VAL A 160 4.40 -6.87 10.95
C VAL A 160 4.38 -5.60 10.11
N THR A 161 4.29 -5.73 8.78
CA THR A 161 4.23 -4.59 7.88
C THR A 161 2.88 -3.89 7.98
N GLY A 162 2.89 -2.60 8.23
CA GLY A 162 1.71 -1.75 8.19
C GLY A 162 1.39 -1.22 6.79
N VAL A 163 0.69 -0.10 6.75
CA VAL A 163 0.28 0.58 5.52
C VAL A 163 1.41 1.49 5.02
N LEU A 164 1.62 1.53 3.71
CA LEU A 164 2.46 2.54 3.06
C LEU A 164 1.72 3.88 3.06
N ALA A 165 1.94 4.71 4.07
CA ALA A 165 1.19 5.94 4.28
C ALA A 165 1.95 7.23 3.95
N GLY A 166 3.19 7.13 3.49
CA GLY A 166 4.00 8.29 3.08
C GLY A 166 5.03 7.96 2.02
N VAL A 167 5.22 8.89 1.09
CA VAL A 167 6.25 8.83 0.06
C VAL A 167 6.88 10.23 -0.10
N PHE A 168 8.21 10.29 -0.18
CA PHE A 168 8.94 11.54 -0.30
C PHE A 168 10.19 11.36 -1.17
N PRO A 169 10.15 11.76 -2.45
CA PRO A 169 11.32 11.75 -3.31
C PRO A 169 12.26 12.91 -2.95
N TRP A 170 13.54 12.62 -2.84
CA TRP A 170 14.57 13.61 -2.54
C TRP A 170 15.92 13.21 -3.13
N ASN A 171 16.46 14.04 -4.01
CA ASN A 171 17.83 13.94 -4.54
C ASN A 171 18.19 12.54 -5.09
N GLY A 172 17.29 11.92 -5.86
CA GLY A 172 17.46 10.61 -6.46
C GLY A 172 17.15 9.42 -5.53
N ASP A 173 16.73 9.70 -4.31
CA ASP A 173 16.19 8.69 -3.40
C ASP A 173 14.68 8.90 -3.19
N VAL A 174 13.98 7.86 -2.82
CA VAL A 174 12.57 7.93 -2.40
C VAL A 174 12.48 7.39 -0.99
N PHE A 175 12.04 8.22 -0.06
CA PHE A 175 11.75 7.78 1.31
C PHE A 175 10.29 7.33 1.39
N ALA A 176 10.04 6.24 2.12
CA ALA A 176 8.72 5.67 2.31
C ALA A 176 8.50 5.31 3.78
N THR A 177 7.34 5.65 4.31
CA THR A 177 6.94 5.26 5.65
C THR A 177 6.03 4.05 5.57
N VAL A 178 6.52 2.93 6.10
CA VAL A 178 5.78 1.67 6.20
C VAL A 178 6.22 0.99 7.49
N TYR A 179 5.34 0.84 8.48
CA TYR A 179 5.70 0.10 9.69
C TYR A 179 6.38 -1.23 9.36
N PRO A 180 7.41 -1.62 10.10
CA PRO A 180 8.00 -0.95 11.27
C PRO A 180 9.14 0.00 10.92
N ASP A 181 9.29 0.44 9.67
CA ASP A 181 10.47 1.11 9.17
C ASP A 181 10.18 2.44 8.45
N LEU A 182 11.16 3.33 8.51
CA LEU A 182 11.38 4.36 7.51
C LEU A 182 12.34 3.80 6.46
N TRP A 183 11.88 3.70 5.24
CA TRP A 183 12.62 3.12 4.12
C TRP A 183 13.25 4.18 3.24
N ARG A 184 14.38 3.82 2.62
CA ARG A 184 15.05 4.57 1.56
C ARG A 184 15.21 3.69 0.35
N LEU A 185 14.62 4.11 -0.77
CA LEU A 185 14.69 3.45 -2.07
C LEU A 185 15.58 4.31 -2.98
N ARG A 186 16.71 3.80 -3.40
CA ARG A 186 17.73 4.57 -4.11
C ARG A 186 17.56 4.46 -5.62
N ASP A 187 17.34 5.60 -6.28
CA ASP A 187 17.34 5.73 -7.75
C ASP A 187 18.18 6.95 -8.21
N PRO A 188 19.51 6.98 -7.93
CA PRO A 188 20.36 8.15 -8.16
C PRO A 188 20.47 8.53 -9.65
N ARG A 189 19.99 7.71 -10.56
CA ARG A 189 19.96 7.98 -11.99
C ARG A 189 18.58 8.31 -12.52
N HIS A 190 17.58 8.40 -11.66
CA HIS A 190 16.19 8.69 -12.00
C HIS A 190 15.60 7.76 -13.07
N THR A 191 15.93 6.47 -12.97
CA THR A 191 15.52 5.44 -13.95
C THR A 191 14.08 5.01 -13.77
N GLY A 192 13.44 5.34 -12.65
CA GLY A 192 12.11 4.87 -12.29
C GLY A 192 12.09 3.46 -11.70
N THR A 193 13.27 2.96 -11.29
CA THR A 193 13.42 1.67 -10.61
C THR A 193 14.56 1.78 -9.58
N PRO A 194 14.33 1.47 -8.31
CA PRO A 194 15.36 1.57 -7.29
C PRO A 194 16.43 0.49 -7.48
N VAL A 195 17.69 0.88 -7.27
CA VAL A 195 18.85 -0.03 -7.30
C VAL A 195 19.15 -0.63 -5.91
N ALA A 196 18.58 -0.06 -4.85
CA ALA A 196 18.68 -0.56 -3.48
C ALA A 196 17.46 -0.10 -2.66
N VAL A 197 17.03 -0.93 -1.72
CA VAL A 197 15.97 -0.65 -0.75
C VAL A 197 16.54 -0.97 0.62
N GLU A 198 16.54 0.01 1.53
CA GLU A 198 17.16 -0.12 2.84
C GLU A 198 16.28 0.53 3.93
N SER A 199 16.21 -0.10 5.10
CA SER A 199 15.66 0.51 6.30
C SER A 199 16.67 1.49 6.87
N VAL A 200 16.27 2.74 7.04
CA VAL A 200 17.12 3.80 7.62
C VAL A 200 16.76 4.13 9.06
N ALA A 201 15.57 3.71 9.50
CA ALA A 201 15.15 3.74 10.90
C ALA A 201 14.12 2.63 11.13
N HIS A 202 14.20 1.93 12.26
CA HIS A 202 13.40 0.75 12.60
C HIS A 202 12.84 0.83 14.01
N GLY A 203 11.71 0.17 14.26
CA GLY A 203 11.12 0.02 15.58
C GLY A 203 9.88 0.87 15.83
N PHE A 204 9.26 1.36 14.78
CA PHE A 204 7.96 2.04 14.84
C PHE A 204 6.81 1.00 14.86
N GLY A 205 5.68 1.33 15.51
CA GLY A 205 4.50 0.48 15.49
C GLY A 205 4.70 -0.86 16.20
N VAL A 206 5.12 -0.83 17.48
CA VAL A 206 5.29 -2.05 18.31
C VAL A 206 3.96 -2.65 18.77
N HIS A 207 2.85 -1.97 18.51
CA HIS A 207 1.48 -2.39 18.78
C HIS A 207 0.70 -2.54 17.49
N ALA A 208 -0.33 -3.39 17.51
CA ALA A 208 -1.30 -3.44 16.42
C ALA A 208 -1.96 -2.07 16.27
N ALA A 209 -1.95 -1.52 15.06
CA ALA A 209 -2.39 -0.16 14.79
C ALA A 209 -3.91 0.02 14.96
N PHE A 210 -4.33 1.29 15.07
CA PHE A 210 -5.69 1.68 14.72
C PHE A 210 -5.69 1.95 13.22
N ASP A 211 -6.45 1.22 12.45
CA ASP A 211 -6.60 1.33 11.00
C ASP A 211 -6.25 2.74 10.44
N GLY A 212 -5.09 2.85 9.78
CA GLY A 212 -4.58 4.08 9.17
C GLY A 212 -3.86 5.07 10.10
N HIS A 213 -3.60 4.72 11.36
CA HIS A 213 -2.77 5.53 12.28
C HIS A 213 -1.29 5.17 12.19
N ASP A 214 -0.81 4.95 10.97
CA ASP A 214 0.55 4.54 10.67
C ASP A 214 1.54 5.72 10.60
N LEU A 215 2.76 5.41 10.19
CA LEU A 215 3.82 6.37 9.95
C LEU A 215 3.53 7.17 8.68
N HIS A 216 3.43 8.50 8.74
CA HIS A 216 3.04 9.32 7.60
C HIS A 216 3.61 10.75 7.64
N GLY A 217 3.29 11.55 6.61
CA GLY A 217 3.54 12.98 6.61
C GLY A 217 4.99 13.39 6.39
N LEU A 218 5.73 12.65 5.56
CA LEU A 218 7.12 12.98 5.23
C LEU A 218 7.26 14.37 4.62
N VAL A 219 8.11 15.20 5.22
CA VAL A 219 8.41 16.55 4.74
C VAL A 219 9.85 16.95 5.07
N MET A 220 10.49 17.71 4.17
CA MET A 220 11.80 18.32 4.44
C MET A 220 11.61 19.60 5.26
N GLY A 221 12.28 19.66 6.41
CA GLY A 221 12.36 20.86 7.23
C GLY A 221 13.39 21.87 6.72
N PRO A 222 13.31 23.13 7.17
CA PRO A 222 14.24 24.18 6.78
C PRO A 222 15.68 23.93 7.28
N ASP A 223 15.86 23.02 8.21
CA ASP A 223 17.15 22.58 8.76
C ASP A 223 17.74 21.38 8.00
N GLY A 224 17.12 20.96 6.90
CA GLY A 224 17.58 19.84 6.08
C GLY A 224 17.28 18.45 6.67
N LYS A 225 16.41 18.37 7.68
CA LYS A 225 15.97 17.08 8.24
C LYS A 225 14.60 16.67 7.68
N ILE A 226 14.40 15.37 7.56
CA ILE A 226 13.10 14.81 7.21
C ILE A 226 12.27 14.68 8.49
N TYR A 227 11.09 15.27 8.47
CA TYR A 227 10.09 15.17 9.53
C TYR A 227 8.97 14.25 9.09
N PHE A 228 8.45 13.48 10.01
CA PHE A 228 7.27 12.62 9.83
C PHE A 228 6.56 12.46 11.16
N SER A 229 5.35 11.94 11.13
CA SER A 229 4.55 11.68 12.32
C SER A 229 4.20 10.20 12.42
N GLN A 230 3.96 9.77 13.64
CA GLN A 230 3.40 8.47 13.96
C GLN A 230 2.07 8.72 14.65
N GLY A 231 1.02 8.02 14.23
CA GLY A 231 -0.23 7.93 14.96
C GLY A 231 -0.12 7.00 16.18
N ASP A 232 -1.13 6.99 16.98
CA ASP A 232 -1.28 6.16 18.20
C ASP A 232 -1.99 4.83 17.90
#